data_dd933aab1f449ecb667a8bb88cb64af5
#
_entry.id   dd933aab1f449ecb667a8bb88cb64af5
#
_cell.length_a   1.000
_cell.length_b   1.000
_cell.length_c   1.000
_cell.angle_alpha   90.00
_cell.angle_beta   90.00
_cell.angle_gamma   90.00
#
_symmetry.space_group_name_H-M   'P 1'
#
loop_
_entity.id
_entity.type
_entity.pdbx_description
1 polymer ?
#
loop_
_entity_poly.entity_id
_entity_poly.type
_entity_poly.pdbx_seq_one_letter_code
_entity_poly.pdbx_strand_id
1 'polypeptide(L)' 'MATEMSCSAQATDKKIFGAAKTSFMTKCERDMKASCDTQAADKKLNGAAKTSFTNKCVKDSVGT' A
#
# COMPACT_ATOMS: atom_id res chain seq x y z
N MET A 1 -5.98 -18.64 6.41
CA MET A 1 -6.04 -17.20 6.60
C MET A 1 -5.23 -16.51 5.53
N ALA A 2 -5.85 -15.63 4.81
CA ALA A 2 -5.13 -14.93 3.76
C ALA A 2 -4.16 -13.94 4.38
N THR A 3 -2.91 -14.10 4.09
CA THR A 3 -1.90 -13.13 4.49
C THR A 3 -1.69 -12.20 3.32
N GLU A 4 -2.00 -10.94 3.50
CA GLU A 4 -1.78 -9.98 2.44
C GLU A 4 -0.28 -9.78 2.27
N MET A 5 0.20 -10.09 1.09
CA MET A 5 1.59 -9.86 0.77
C MET A 5 1.77 -8.38 0.44
N SER A 6 2.90 -7.83 0.85
CA SER A 6 3.23 -6.46 0.48
C SER A 6 3.39 -6.37 -1.03
N CYS A 7 3.31 -5.16 -1.58
CA CYS A 7 3.51 -4.98 -3.02
C CYS A 7 4.86 -5.49 -3.47
N SER A 8 5.89 -5.23 -2.67
CA SER A 8 7.24 -5.71 -2.96
C SER A 8 7.29 -7.23 -3.03
N ALA A 9 6.68 -7.89 -2.05
CA ALA A 9 6.64 -9.35 -2.00
C ALA A 9 5.86 -9.91 -3.19
N GLN A 10 4.77 -9.28 -3.57
CA GLN A 10 3.99 -9.71 -4.72
C GLN A 10 4.78 -9.60 -6.02
N ALA A 11 5.52 -8.50 -6.18
CA ALA A 11 6.34 -8.31 -7.36
C ALA A 11 7.43 -9.40 -7.46
N THR A 12 8.04 -9.71 -6.33
CA THR A 12 9.07 -10.77 -6.28
C THR A 12 8.45 -12.12 -6.59
N ASP A 13 7.29 -12.40 -6.02
CA ASP A 13 6.60 -13.68 -6.23
C ASP A 13 6.23 -13.88 -7.70
N LYS A 14 5.82 -12.82 -8.37
CA LYS A 14 5.46 -12.87 -9.78
C LYS A 14 6.67 -12.71 -10.70
N LYS A 15 7.85 -12.54 -10.14
CA LYS A 15 9.10 -12.36 -10.89
C LYS A 15 9.01 -11.18 -11.84
N ILE A 16 8.46 -10.08 -11.35
CA ILE A 16 8.33 -8.84 -12.12
C ILE A 16 9.56 -7.97 -11.85
N PHE A 17 10.22 -7.55 -12.91
CA PHE A 17 11.44 -6.76 -12.80
C PHE A 17 11.42 -5.57 -13.76
N GLY A 18 12.30 -4.61 -13.50
CA GLY A 18 12.49 -3.46 -14.39
C GLY A 18 11.30 -2.53 -14.41
N ALA A 19 10.96 -2.02 -15.61
CA ALA A 19 9.85 -1.09 -15.77
C ALA A 19 8.52 -1.70 -15.36
N ALA A 20 8.37 -3.00 -15.61
CA ALA A 20 7.15 -3.71 -15.22
C ALA A 20 6.97 -3.68 -13.71
N LYS A 21 8.06 -3.86 -12.96
CA LYS A 21 8.01 -3.79 -11.50
C LYS A 21 7.62 -2.39 -11.04
N THR A 22 8.21 -1.36 -11.65
CA THR A 22 7.90 0.02 -11.32
C THR A 22 6.41 0.30 -11.52
N SER A 23 5.86 -0.10 -12.67
CA SER A 23 4.44 0.09 -12.96
C SER A 23 3.58 -0.68 -11.97
N PHE A 24 3.94 -1.92 -11.67
CA PHE A 24 3.21 -2.75 -10.73
C PHE A 24 3.19 -2.11 -9.34
N MET A 25 4.35 -1.65 -8.88
CA MET A 25 4.47 -1.03 -7.56
C MET A 25 3.68 0.26 -7.47
N THR A 26 3.72 1.08 -8.52
CA THR A 26 2.97 2.33 -8.57
C THR A 26 1.48 2.08 -8.44
N LYS A 27 0.96 1.12 -9.21
CA LYS A 27 -0.45 0.77 -9.16
C LYS A 27 -0.82 0.20 -7.79
N CYS A 28 0.01 -0.70 -7.27
CA CYS A 28 -0.22 -1.32 -5.97
C CYS A 28 -0.24 -0.27 -4.86
N GLU A 29 0.72 0.65 -4.89
CA GLU A 29 0.78 1.73 -3.92
C GLU A 29 -0.49 2.59 -3.97
N ARG A 30 -0.96 2.90 -5.17
CA ARG A 30 -2.15 3.69 -5.37
C ARG A 30 -3.38 2.98 -4.80
N ASP A 31 -3.50 1.69 -5.05
CA ASP A 31 -4.60 0.88 -4.53
C ASP A 31 -4.54 0.80 -3.01
N MET A 32 -3.35 0.63 -2.46
CA MET A 32 -3.17 0.57 -1.01
C MET A 32 -3.50 1.90 -0.36
N LYS A 33 -3.12 3.00 -1.02
CA LYS A 33 -3.42 4.33 -0.51
C LYS A 33 -4.93 4.55 -0.43
N ALA A 34 -5.66 4.15 -1.45
CA ALA A 34 -7.11 4.25 -1.45
C ALA A 34 -7.72 3.45 -0.31
N SER A 35 -7.22 2.24 -0.11
CA SER A 35 -7.68 1.38 0.97
C SER A 35 -7.36 1.99 2.34
N CYS A 36 -6.15 2.53 2.49
CA CYS A 36 -5.75 3.17 3.74
C CYS A 36 -6.57 4.41 4.03
N ASP A 37 -6.88 5.19 3.00
CA ASP A 37 -7.73 6.37 3.15
C ASP A 37 -9.12 5.97 3.63
N THR A 38 -9.66 4.89 3.07
CA THR A 38 -10.96 4.36 3.48
C THR A 38 -10.93 3.95 4.94
N GLN A 39 -9.86 3.27 5.36
CA GLN A 39 -9.71 2.86 6.75
C GLN A 39 -9.61 4.06 7.67
N ALA A 40 -8.87 5.09 7.27
CA ALA A 40 -8.74 6.31 8.06
C ALA A 40 -10.09 7.00 8.23
N ALA A 41 -10.87 7.07 7.15
CA ALA A 41 -12.21 7.65 7.21
C ALA A 41 -13.12 6.84 8.12
N ASP A 42 -13.01 5.53 8.05
CA ASP A 42 -13.79 4.62 8.88
C ASP A 42 -13.49 4.82 10.36
N LYS A 43 -12.24 5.13 10.69
CA LYS A 43 -11.81 5.41 12.04
C LYS A 43 -12.00 6.87 12.43
N LYS A 44 -12.54 7.67 11.51
CA LYS A 44 -12.81 9.10 11.73
C LYS A 44 -11.55 9.89 12.06
N LEU A 45 -10.45 9.51 11.43
CA LEU A 45 -9.20 10.24 11.60
C LEU A 45 -9.17 11.45 10.68
N ASN A 46 -8.64 12.55 11.18
CA ASN A 46 -8.58 13.81 10.45
C ASN A 46 -7.24 14.50 10.67
N GLY A 47 -6.89 15.37 9.73
CA GLY A 47 -5.69 16.18 9.84
C GLY A 47 -4.43 15.35 9.88
N ALA A 48 -3.51 15.72 10.77
CA ALA A 48 -2.22 15.04 10.89
C ALA A 48 -2.35 13.56 11.24
N ALA A 49 -3.35 13.23 12.04
CA ALA A 49 -3.59 11.83 12.42
C ALA A 49 -3.92 10.98 11.19
N LYS A 50 -4.77 11.52 10.30
CA LYS A 50 -5.12 10.81 9.07
C LYS A 50 -3.89 10.66 8.17
N THR A 51 -3.13 11.74 8.00
CA THR A 51 -1.93 11.73 7.18
C THR A 51 -0.93 10.71 7.69
N SER A 52 -0.66 10.71 8.99
CA SER A 52 0.28 9.77 9.60
C SER A 52 -0.19 8.34 9.45
N PHE A 53 -1.47 8.10 9.68
CA PHE A 53 -2.04 6.75 9.54
C PHE A 53 -1.92 6.26 8.10
N THR A 54 -2.32 7.09 7.14
CA THR A 54 -2.28 6.72 5.73
C THR A 54 -0.87 6.44 5.27
N ASN A 55 0.08 7.30 5.61
CA ASN A 55 1.47 7.12 5.22
C ASN A 55 2.05 5.82 5.77
N LYS A 56 1.81 5.54 7.03
CA LYS A 56 2.30 4.31 7.64
C LYS A 56 1.62 3.10 7.03
N CYS A 57 0.32 3.19 6.81
CA CYS A 57 -0.46 2.10 6.23
C CYS A 57 0.05 1.75 4.83
N VAL A 58 0.25 2.76 4.00
CA VAL A 58 0.76 2.56 2.63
C VAL A 58 2.16 1.97 2.67
N LYS A 59 3.03 2.52 3.50
CA LYS A 59 4.40 2.05 3.61
C LYS A 59 4.46 0.58 4.02
N ASP A 60 3.66 0.21 5.01
CA ASP A 60 3.62 -1.18 5.48
C ASP A 60 3.06 -2.11 4.40
N SER A 61 2.05 -1.63 3.66
CA SER A 61 1.42 -2.44 2.61
C SER A 61 2.33 -2.60 1.40
N VAL A 62 3.10 -1.57 1.07
CA VAL A 62 4.03 -1.62 -0.06
C VAL A 62 5.27 -2.43 0.28
N GLY A 63 5.67 -2.44 1.53
CA GLY A 63 6.81 -3.23 1.98
C GLY A 63 8.15 -2.53 1.84
N THR A 64 8.15 -1.22 1.91
CA THR A 64 9.40 -0.44 1.88
C THR A 64 9.73 0.10 3.25
#